data_4f73efdc9890526344cada00f1790562
#
_entry.id   4f73efdc9890526344cada00f1790562
#
_cell.length_a   1.000
_cell.length_b   1.000
_cell.length_c   1.000
_cell.angle_alpha   90.00
_cell.angle_beta   90.00
_cell.angle_gamma   90.00
#
_symmetry.space_group_name_H-M   'P 1'
#
loop_
_entity.id
_entity.type
_entity.pdbx_description
1 polymer ?
#
loop_
_entity_poly.entity_id
_entity_poly.type
_entity_poly.pdbx_seq_one_letter_code
_entity_poly.pdbx_strand_id
1 'polypeptide(L)'
;LIARIWRASATPEGADGYERHFTASVLPSLRDVDGHRGAYLLRRDAADGRVEIQVMTLWDSMDAIRRFAGDDPGTAVVEPAARAVLLGYDTTVTHHTVAHHTGAHHTGVVSDGDLQ
;
A
#
# COMPACT_ATOMS: atom_id res chain seq x y z
N LEU A 1 2.98 9.20 -13.40
CA LEU A 1 2.80 8.12 -12.43
C LEU A 1 3.13 8.64 -11.04
N ILE A 2 2.23 8.42 -10.11
CA ILE A 2 2.36 8.88 -8.72
C ILE A 2 2.37 7.67 -7.80
N ALA A 3 3.30 7.64 -6.86
CA ALA A 3 3.32 6.65 -5.79
C ALA A 3 2.70 7.26 -4.54
N ARG A 4 1.69 6.59 -4.00
CA ARG A 4 1.05 6.93 -2.74
C ARG A 4 1.55 5.95 -1.68
N ILE A 5 2.12 6.46 -0.59
CA ILE A 5 2.77 5.64 0.42
C ILE A 5 2.15 5.87 1.79
N TRP A 6 1.83 4.76 2.44
CA TRP A 6 1.29 4.72 3.80
C TRP A 6 2.11 3.74 4.64
N ARG A 7 2.26 4.04 5.94
CA ARG A 7 3.05 3.21 6.84
C ARG A 7 2.28 2.86 8.10
N ALA A 8 2.59 1.67 8.63
CA ALA A 8 2.01 1.18 9.86
C ALA A 8 2.98 0.24 10.57
N SER A 9 2.61 -0.16 11.77
CA SER A 9 3.34 -1.16 12.52
C SER A 9 2.37 -2.15 13.17
N ALA A 10 2.86 -3.37 13.38
CA ALA A 10 2.04 -4.44 13.94
C ALA A 10 2.92 -5.46 14.65
N THR A 11 2.29 -6.34 15.43
CA THR A 11 2.94 -7.58 15.84
C THR A 11 3.05 -8.50 14.62
N PRO A 12 3.87 -9.56 14.68
CA PRO A 12 3.90 -10.51 13.56
C PRO A 12 2.52 -11.07 13.20
N GLU A 13 1.71 -11.40 14.21
CA GLU A 13 0.35 -11.90 13.99
C GLU A 13 -0.56 -10.82 13.40
N GLY A 14 -0.41 -9.59 13.88
CA GLY A 14 -1.15 -8.45 13.36
C GLY A 14 -0.79 -8.14 11.92
N ALA A 15 0.48 -8.28 11.56
CA ALA A 15 0.94 -8.10 10.19
C ALA A 15 0.34 -9.14 9.26
N ASP A 16 0.26 -10.39 9.71
CA ASP A 16 -0.42 -11.44 8.95
C ASP A 16 -1.89 -11.12 8.78
N GLY A 17 -2.53 -10.61 9.83
CA GLY A 17 -3.92 -10.15 9.77
C GLY A 17 -4.13 -9.01 8.80
N TYR A 18 -3.21 -8.06 8.79
CA TYR A 18 -3.28 -6.97 7.83
C TYR A 18 -3.10 -7.45 6.40
N GLU A 19 -2.19 -8.37 6.18
CA GLU A 19 -1.99 -8.94 4.84
C GLU A 19 -3.24 -9.63 4.32
N ARG A 20 -3.95 -10.37 5.17
CA ARG A 20 -5.25 -10.95 4.81
C ARG A 20 -6.28 -9.88 4.48
N HIS A 21 -6.35 -8.81 5.27
CA HIS A 21 -7.23 -7.68 5.00
C HIS A 21 -6.88 -7.02 3.66
N PHE A 22 -5.59 -6.82 3.40
CA PHE A 22 -5.11 -6.20 2.18
C PHE A 22 -5.55 -6.99 0.94
N THR A 23 -5.37 -8.29 0.96
CA THR A 23 -5.75 -9.14 -0.19
C THR A 23 -7.26 -9.31 -0.32
N ALA A 24 -8.00 -9.35 0.79
CA ALA A 24 -9.43 -9.61 0.78
C ALA A 24 -10.27 -8.36 0.54
N SER A 25 -9.79 -7.19 0.96
CA SER A 25 -10.58 -5.95 0.94
C SER A 25 -9.92 -4.81 0.20
N VAL A 26 -8.64 -4.53 0.47
CA VAL A 26 -7.98 -3.37 -0.11
C VAL A 26 -7.76 -3.56 -1.61
N LEU A 27 -7.15 -4.65 -2.00
CA LEU A 27 -6.89 -4.91 -3.43
C LEU A 27 -8.16 -4.94 -4.27
N PRO A 28 -9.23 -5.62 -3.84
CA PRO A 28 -10.48 -5.56 -4.61
C PRO A 28 -11.05 -4.16 -4.75
N SER A 29 -10.94 -3.32 -3.70
CA SER A 29 -11.44 -1.95 -3.77
C SER A 29 -10.63 -1.06 -4.70
N LEU A 30 -9.37 -1.39 -4.93
CA LEU A 30 -8.49 -0.65 -5.83
C LEU A 30 -8.65 -1.08 -7.29
N ARG A 31 -9.01 -2.34 -7.50
CA ARG A 31 -8.98 -2.97 -8.82
C ARG A 31 -9.79 -2.21 -9.87
N ASP A 32 -10.94 -1.70 -9.48
CA ASP A 32 -11.86 -1.06 -10.40
C ASP A 32 -11.72 0.47 -10.42
N VAL A 33 -10.77 1.02 -9.66
CA VAL A 33 -10.56 2.46 -9.69
C VAL A 33 -9.78 2.84 -10.93
N ASP A 34 -10.37 3.69 -11.74
CA ASP A 34 -9.76 4.13 -12.98
C ASP A 34 -8.48 4.92 -12.67
N GLY A 35 -7.40 4.54 -13.33
CA GLY A 35 -6.08 5.16 -13.11
C GLY A 35 -5.22 4.49 -12.05
N HIS A 36 -5.71 3.46 -11.36
CA HIS A 36 -4.89 2.65 -10.47
C HIS A 36 -3.98 1.73 -11.28
N ARG A 37 -2.68 1.69 -10.94
CA ARG A 37 -1.67 0.99 -11.75
C ARG A 37 -0.94 -0.10 -11.01
N GLY A 38 -1.17 -0.30 -9.75
CA GLY A 38 -0.54 -1.37 -9.02
C GLY A 38 -0.44 -1.06 -7.54
N ALA A 39 -0.16 -2.10 -6.76
CA ALA A 39 -0.03 -1.97 -5.32
C ALA A 39 1.03 -2.93 -4.81
N TYR A 40 1.74 -2.48 -3.77
CA TYR A 40 2.72 -3.30 -3.05
C TYR A 40 2.42 -3.24 -1.58
N LEU A 41 2.49 -4.39 -0.94
CA LEU A 41 2.52 -4.51 0.52
C LEU A 41 3.93 -4.95 0.91
N LEU A 42 4.63 -4.09 1.61
CA LEU A 42 6.00 -4.35 2.04
C LEU A 42 6.02 -4.58 3.55
N ARG A 43 6.80 -5.54 3.98
CA ARG A 43 6.98 -5.87 5.40
C ARG A 43 8.45 -5.88 5.72
N ARG A 44 8.80 -5.40 6.92
CA ARG A 44 10.15 -5.48 7.43
C ARG A 44 10.12 -5.77 8.92
N ASP A 45 10.89 -6.76 9.37
CA ASP A 45 11.05 -7.02 10.79
C ASP A 45 11.91 -5.92 11.42
N ALA A 46 11.39 -5.31 12.47
CA ALA A 46 12.12 -4.31 13.23
C ALA A 46 12.84 -4.96 14.41
N ALA A 47 13.84 -4.25 14.94
CA ALA A 47 14.69 -4.78 16.00
C ALA A 47 13.95 -5.06 17.31
N ASP A 48 12.81 -4.41 17.53
CA ASP A 48 11.99 -4.56 18.73
C ASP A 48 10.94 -5.69 18.62
N GLY A 49 11.01 -6.51 17.59
CA GLY A 49 10.06 -7.60 17.37
C GLY A 49 8.79 -7.18 16.66
N ARG A 50 8.64 -5.90 16.33
CA ARG A 50 7.51 -5.42 15.52
C ARG A 50 7.76 -5.68 14.06
N VAL A 51 6.68 -5.62 13.29
CA VAL A 51 6.74 -5.64 11.83
C VAL A 51 6.36 -4.26 11.33
N GLU A 52 7.23 -3.65 10.54
CA GLU A 52 6.92 -2.42 9.84
C GLU A 52 6.23 -2.76 8.53
N ILE A 53 5.14 -2.07 8.26
CA ILE A 53 4.32 -2.27 7.07
C ILE A 53 4.37 -0.99 6.24
N GLN A 54 4.52 -1.16 4.94
CA GLN A 54 4.41 -0.06 4.01
C GLN A 54 3.54 -0.50 2.84
N VAL A 55 2.54 0.32 2.54
CA VAL A 55 1.68 0.11 1.36
C VAL A 55 2.00 1.19 0.36
N MET A 56 2.38 0.78 -0.84
CA MET A 56 2.64 1.69 -1.95
C MET A 56 1.67 1.38 -3.08
N THR A 57 0.91 2.37 -3.48
CA THR A 57 -0.01 2.25 -4.62
C THR A 57 0.43 3.21 -5.72
N LEU A 58 0.26 2.78 -6.95
CA LEU A 58 0.70 3.53 -8.13
C LEU A 58 -0.52 4.02 -8.92
N TRP A 59 -0.45 5.27 -9.37
CA TRP A 59 -1.59 5.97 -9.94
C TRP A 59 -1.19 6.85 -11.12
N ASP A 60 -2.08 6.98 -12.09
CA ASP A 60 -1.86 7.85 -13.25
C ASP A 60 -1.83 9.33 -12.88
N SER A 61 -2.62 9.74 -11.88
CA SER A 61 -2.82 11.15 -11.56
C SER A 61 -3.36 11.33 -10.15
N MET A 62 -3.30 12.55 -9.65
CA MET A 62 -3.97 12.90 -8.39
C MET A 62 -5.48 12.78 -8.49
N ASP A 63 -6.07 13.03 -9.65
CA ASP A 63 -7.51 12.85 -9.82
C ASP A 63 -7.92 11.39 -9.63
N ALA A 64 -7.11 10.46 -10.13
CA ALA A 64 -7.34 9.04 -9.90
C ALA A 64 -7.29 8.70 -8.41
N ILE A 65 -6.33 9.26 -7.70
CA ILE A 65 -6.20 9.07 -6.25
C ILE A 65 -7.45 9.60 -5.54
N ARG A 66 -7.99 10.74 -5.94
CA ARG A 66 -9.19 11.31 -5.33
C ARG A 66 -10.42 10.44 -5.54
N ARG A 67 -10.48 9.69 -6.62
CA ARG A 67 -11.58 8.73 -6.84
C ARG A 67 -11.59 7.64 -5.76
N PHE A 68 -10.42 7.29 -5.25
CA PHE A 68 -10.28 6.30 -4.18
C PHE A 68 -10.36 6.93 -2.80
N ALA A 69 -9.60 8.00 -2.57
CA ALA A 69 -9.38 8.56 -1.24
C ALA A 69 -10.34 9.70 -0.88
N GLY A 70 -11.06 10.24 -1.85
CA GLY A 70 -11.95 11.36 -1.64
C GLY A 70 -11.23 12.70 -1.79
N ASP A 71 -11.89 13.76 -1.33
CA ASP A 71 -11.46 15.14 -1.57
C ASP A 71 -10.19 15.52 -0.79
N ASP A 72 -9.86 14.77 0.24
CA ASP A 72 -8.62 14.97 0.99
C ASP A 72 -7.66 13.80 0.76
N PRO A 73 -6.92 13.82 -0.35
CA PRO A 73 -6.06 12.70 -0.72
C PRO A 73 -4.86 12.51 0.23
N GLY A 74 -4.54 13.50 1.04
CA GLY A 74 -3.47 13.37 2.03
C GLY A 74 -3.84 12.55 3.25
N THR A 75 -5.13 12.32 3.47
CA THR A 75 -5.61 11.51 4.58
C THR A 75 -5.61 10.03 4.21
N ALA A 76 -5.10 9.21 5.11
CA ALA A 76 -5.07 7.77 4.92
C ALA A 76 -6.49 7.18 5.00
N VAL A 77 -6.75 6.19 4.17
CA VAL A 77 -7.98 5.40 4.22
C VAL A 77 -7.68 4.14 5.02
N VAL A 78 -8.04 4.15 6.31
CA VAL A 78 -7.76 3.05 7.22
C VAL A 78 -9.07 2.52 7.78
N GLU A 79 -9.49 1.38 7.27
CA GLU A 79 -10.74 0.76 7.67
C GLU A 79 -10.67 0.19 9.10
N PRO A 80 -11.82 0.06 9.80
CA PRO A 80 -11.81 -0.48 11.16
C PRO A 80 -11.16 -1.85 11.28
N ALA A 81 -11.35 -2.73 10.30
CA ALA A 81 -10.72 -4.06 10.30
C ALA A 81 -9.20 -3.97 10.26
N ALA A 82 -8.64 -3.00 9.55
CA ALA A 82 -7.20 -2.77 9.53
C ALA A 82 -6.73 -2.24 10.89
N ARG A 83 -7.44 -1.26 11.45
CA ARG A 83 -7.08 -0.70 12.75
C ARG A 83 -7.05 -1.74 13.86
N ALA A 84 -7.92 -2.73 13.77
CA ALA A 84 -8.01 -3.77 14.80
C ALA A 84 -6.76 -4.64 14.90
N VAL A 85 -5.95 -4.74 13.86
CA VAL A 85 -4.76 -5.60 13.82
C VAL A 85 -3.45 -4.82 13.84
N LEU A 86 -3.51 -3.48 13.89
CA LEU A 86 -2.32 -2.63 13.86
C LEU A 86 -2.00 -2.09 15.26
N LEU A 87 -0.71 -1.99 15.56
CA LEU A 87 -0.22 -1.30 16.77
C LEU A 87 -0.24 0.21 16.59
N GLY A 88 0.11 0.67 15.40
CA GLY A 88 0.10 2.06 15.04
C GLY A 88 0.05 2.21 13.53
N TYR A 89 -0.38 3.36 13.08
CA TYR A 89 -0.46 3.65 11.65
C TYR A 89 -0.47 5.15 11.43
N ASP A 90 0.02 5.56 10.26
CA ASP A 90 -0.04 6.96 9.87
C ASP A 90 -1.45 7.34 9.48
N THR A 91 -1.90 8.49 9.95
CA THR A 91 -3.21 9.05 9.58
C THR A 91 -3.15 9.81 8.27
N THR A 92 -1.94 10.05 7.78
CA THR A 92 -1.70 10.72 6.50
C THR A 92 -0.85 9.83 5.61
N VAL A 93 -0.83 10.17 4.33
CA VAL A 93 0.00 9.49 3.34
C VAL A 93 0.90 10.50 2.66
N THR A 94 1.92 10.01 1.96
CA THR A 94 2.76 10.85 1.12
C THR A 94 2.56 10.48 -0.34
N HIS A 95 2.69 11.49 -1.20
CA HIS A 95 2.61 11.29 -2.64
C HIS A 95 3.94 11.70 -3.27
N HIS A 96 4.41 10.86 -4.18
CA HIS A 96 5.69 11.05 -4.83
C HIS A 96 5.52 10.93 -6.34
N THR A 97 6.14 11.83 -7.09
CA THR A 97 6.25 11.63 -8.52
C THR A 97 7.22 10.49 -8.76
N VAL A 98 6.82 9.52 -9.57
CA VAL A 98 7.74 8.48 -10.01
C VAL A 98 8.60 9.08 -11.10
N ALA A 99 9.82 9.48 -10.74
CA ALA A 99 10.72 10.17 -11.66
C ALA A 99 11.27 9.21 -12.71
N HIS A 100 11.42 7.93 -12.34
CA HIS A 100 11.94 6.93 -13.24
C HIS A 100 11.42 5.56 -12.84
N HIS A 101 10.95 4.79 -13.78
CA HIS A 101 10.47 3.44 -13.57
C HIS A 101 10.96 2.56 -14.70
N THR A 102 11.79 1.59 -14.37
CA THR A 102 12.18 0.55 -15.31
C THR A 102 11.58 -0.77 -14.84
N GLY A 103 11.79 -1.72 -15.62
CA GLY A 103 11.32 -3.02 -15.31
C GLY A 103 10.05 -3.21 -15.93
N ALA A 104 9.65 -4.22 -15.68
CA ALA A 104 8.76 -4.69 -16.51
C ALA A 104 7.40 -4.46 -16.14
N HIS A 105 6.74 -4.19 -17.06
CA HIS A 105 5.36 -4.35 -17.06
C HIS A 105 5.03 -5.80 -17.10
N HIS A 106 5.59 -6.55 -16.19
CA HIS A 106 5.28 -7.94 -16.07
C HIS A 106 3.85 -8.10 -15.67
N THR A 107 3.19 -8.97 -16.32
CA THR A 107 1.84 -9.32 -15.96
C THR A 107 1.81 -10.36 -14.86
N GLY A 108 2.95 -10.81 -14.42
CA GLY A 108 3.05 -11.83 -13.41
C GLY A 108 3.79 -11.35 -12.19
N VAL A 109 3.97 -12.26 -11.25
CA VAL A 109 4.73 -11.99 -10.06
C VAL A 109 6.21 -11.97 -10.41
N VAL A 110 6.90 -10.93 -9.97
CA VAL A 110 8.34 -10.86 -10.08
C VAL A 110 8.92 -11.81 -9.04
N SER A 111 9.73 -12.74 -9.45
CA SER A 111 10.39 -13.65 -8.52
C SER A 111 11.55 -12.96 -7.83
N ASP A 112 11.98 -13.50 -6.69
CA ASP A 112 13.11 -12.94 -5.95
C ASP A 112 14.38 -12.88 -6.80
N GLY A 113 14.56 -13.82 -7.71
CA GLY A 113 15.70 -13.82 -8.61
C GLY A 113 15.68 -12.66 -9.60
N ASP A 114 14.53 -12.15 -9.94
CA ASP A 114 14.39 -11.04 -10.86
C ASP A 114 14.64 -9.69 -10.21
N LEU A 115 14.72 -9.65 -8.89
CA LEU A 115 14.94 -8.43 -8.14
C LEU A 115 16.42 -8.07 -7.97
N GLN A 116 17.31 -8.84 -8.54
CA GLN A 116 18.75 -8.63 -8.43
C GLN A 116 19.22 -7.38 -9.15
#